data_47ce1f74c30cbac5ad9f9fccdcb7f8bc
#
_entry.id   47ce1f74c30cbac5ad9f9fccdcb7f8bc
#
_cell.length_a   1.000
_cell.length_b   1.000
_cell.length_c   1.000
_cell.angle_alpha   90.00
_cell.angle_beta   90.00
_cell.angle_gamma   90.00
#
_symmetry.space_group_name_H-M   'P 1'
#
loop_
_entity.id
_entity.type
_entity.pdbx_description
1 polymer ?
#
loop_
_entity_poly.entity_id
_entity_poly.type
_entity_poly.pdbx_seq_one_letter_code
_entity_poly.pdbx_strand_id
1 'polypeptide(L)'
;LIKIYKPTETVPPFYQGYINLVPDDGNLLIHLEDIISETEELIRSLPEEKTNYRYAPGKWTIRDMLVHMADTERIFVYRALRFSRGDETALPGFNEKLFAEHALANERYTEDILREFSRVREASIAFVESLSDEALNRKGTANGYPVSVRLIVNLLYGHHKHHLNILRERYL
;
A
#
# COMPACT_ATOMS: atom_id res chain seq x y z
N LEU A 1 -3.08 5.30 -21.09
CA LEU A 1 -2.55 5.15 -19.72
C LEU A 1 -1.02 5.16 -19.76
N ILE A 2 -0.41 5.86 -18.81
CA ILE A 2 1.04 5.85 -18.62
C ILE A 2 1.52 4.42 -18.30
N LYS A 3 2.65 4.02 -18.88
CA LYS A 3 3.30 2.74 -18.57
C LYS A 3 4.27 2.93 -17.41
N ILE A 4 4.09 2.17 -16.33
CA ILE A 4 4.93 2.26 -15.13
C ILE A 4 5.55 0.90 -14.87
N TYR A 5 6.83 0.77 -15.22
CA TYR A 5 7.65 -0.39 -14.94
C TYR A 5 8.28 -0.31 -13.54
N LYS A 6 8.86 -1.41 -13.10
CA LYS A 6 9.63 -1.44 -11.85
C LYS A 6 10.77 -0.40 -11.85
N PRO A 7 11.23 0.03 -10.66
CA PRO A 7 12.41 0.87 -10.56
C PRO A 7 13.66 0.11 -11.05
N THR A 8 14.54 0.81 -11.75
CA THR A 8 15.83 0.26 -12.21
C THR A 8 16.98 0.56 -11.25
N GLU A 9 16.76 1.44 -10.28
CA GLU A 9 17.74 1.72 -9.24
C GLU A 9 17.81 0.60 -8.20
N THR A 10 18.88 0.63 -7.38
CA THR A 10 19.01 -0.26 -6.24
C THR A 10 17.87 -0.04 -5.25
N VAL A 11 17.09 -1.07 -5.02
CA VAL A 11 15.97 -1.04 -4.06
C VAL A 11 16.54 -1.26 -2.65
N PRO A 12 16.18 -0.41 -1.66
CA PRO A 12 16.56 -0.66 -0.28
C PRO A 12 16.13 -2.07 0.17
N PRO A 13 16.97 -2.81 0.92
CA PRO A 13 16.69 -4.21 1.31
C PRO A 13 15.31 -4.40 1.95
N PHE A 14 14.87 -3.43 2.73
CA PHE A 14 13.56 -3.44 3.39
C PHE A 14 12.38 -3.51 2.40
N TYR A 15 12.52 -2.92 1.20
CA TYR A 15 11.46 -2.87 0.19
C TYR A 15 11.57 -3.96 -0.87
N GLN A 16 12.70 -4.68 -0.93
CA GLN A 16 12.97 -5.64 -2.01
C GLN A 16 11.90 -6.73 -2.09
N GLY A 17 11.44 -7.24 -0.95
CA GLY A 17 10.40 -8.27 -0.90
C GLY A 17 9.08 -7.80 -1.52
N TYR A 18 8.71 -6.53 -1.33
CA TYR A 18 7.50 -5.96 -1.92
C TYR A 18 7.66 -5.75 -3.42
N ILE A 19 8.79 -5.21 -3.87
CA ILE A 19 9.05 -4.96 -5.30
C ILE A 19 9.10 -6.26 -6.09
N ASN A 20 9.57 -7.35 -5.50
CA ASN A 20 9.56 -8.66 -6.14
C ASN A 20 8.15 -9.16 -6.49
N LEU A 21 7.13 -8.72 -5.76
CA LEU A 21 5.73 -9.09 -5.98
C LEU A 21 5.05 -8.29 -7.09
N VAL A 22 5.65 -7.20 -7.55
CA VAL A 22 5.06 -6.33 -8.59
C VAL A 22 5.26 -6.96 -9.96
N PRO A 23 4.24 -7.08 -10.84
CA PRO A 23 4.44 -7.41 -12.25
C PRO A 23 5.24 -6.31 -12.98
N ASP A 24 6.13 -6.69 -13.87
CA ASP A 24 6.97 -5.75 -14.63
C ASP A 24 6.53 -5.64 -16.10
N ASP A 25 5.24 -5.45 -16.30
CA ASP A 25 4.59 -5.36 -17.62
C ASP A 25 4.16 -3.94 -18.01
N GLY A 26 4.45 -2.98 -17.14
CA GLY A 26 4.09 -1.57 -17.32
C GLY A 26 2.62 -1.25 -17.02
N ASN A 27 1.82 -2.20 -16.55
CA ASN A 27 0.39 -2.03 -16.30
C ASN A 27 0.06 -1.78 -14.82
N LEU A 28 0.96 -1.11 -14.07
CA LEU A 28 0.80 -0.91 -12.63
C LEU A 28 -0.57 -0.37 -12.23
N LEU A 29 -1.13 0.59 -12.98
CA LEU A 29 -2.44 1.16 -12.66
C LEU A 29 -3.57 0.12 -12.73
N ILE A 30 -3.56 -0.74 -13.75
CA ILE A 30 -4.53 -1.83 -13.87
C ILE A 30 -4.38 -2.80 -12.69
N HIS A 31 -3.15 -3.16 -12.34
CA HIS A 31 -2.91 -4.04 -11.20
C HIS A 31 -3.37 -3.44 -9.87
N LEU A 32 -3.31 -2.10 -9.72
CA LEU A 32 -3.81 -1.41 -8.54
C LEU A 32 -5.34 -1.45 -8.44
N GLU A 33 -6.06 -1.36 -9.57
CA GLU A 33 -7.51 -1.52 -9.64
C GLU A 33 -7.94 -2.97 -9.37
N ASP A 34 -7.25 -3.92 -9.99
CA ASP A 34 -7.55 -5.34 -9.85
C ASP A 34 -7.36 -5.83 -8.42
N ILE A 35 -6.24 -5.47 -7.77
CA ILE A 35 -5.93 -5.98 -6.43
C ILE A 35 -6.87 -5.45 -5.35
N ILE A 36 -7.38 -4.22 -5.46
CA ILE A 36 -8.37 -3.73 -4.50
C ILE A 36 -9.71 -4.44 -4.69
N SER A 37 -10.13 -4.67 -5.94
CA SER A 37 -11.35 -5.43 -6.25
C SER A 37 -11.26 -6.86 -5.74
N GLU A 38 -10.12 -7.53 -5.98
CA GLU A 38 -9.84 -8.88 -5.47
C GLU A 38 -9.92 -8.94 -3.93
N THR A 39 -9.39 -7.92 -3.25
CA THR A 39 -9.43 -7.83 -1.79
C THR A 39 -10.85 -7.63 -1.28
N GLU A 40 -11.63 -6.74 -1.88
CA GLU A 40 -13.02 -6.50 -1.51
C GLU A 40 -13.88 -7.77 -1.67
N GLU A 41 -13.76 -8.46 -2.80
CA GLU A 41 -14.48 -9.71 -3.05
C GLU A 41 -14.12 -10.77 -2.01
N LEU A 42 -12.82 -10.93 -1.73
CA LEU A 42 -12.33 -11.89 -0.74
C LEU A 42 -12.90 -11.58 0.65
N ILE A 43 -12.79 -10.34 1.11
CA ILE A 43 -13.25 -9.96 2.45
C ILE A 43 -14.78 -10.08 2.59
N ARG A 44 -15.54 -9.66 1.57
CA ARG A 44 -17.01 -9.80 1.58
C ARG A 44 -17.48 -11.25 1.54
N SER A 45 -16.66 -12.19 1.07
CA SER A 45 -16.96 -13.62 1.10
C SER A 45 -16.82 -14.24 2.49
N LEU A 46 -16.19 -13.55 3.44
CA LEU A 46 -15.96 -14.05 4.78
C LEU A 46 -17.12 -13.73 5.72
N PRO A 47 -17.43 -14.61 6.68
CA PRO A 47 -18.30 -14.27 7.80
C PRO A 47 -17.74 -13.07 8.58
N GLU A 48 -18.60 -12.19 9.08
CA GLU A 48 -18.19 -10.96 9.80
C GLU A 48 -17.31 -11.28 11.01
N GLU A 49 -17.59 -12.39 11.70
CA GLU A 49 -16.82 -12.85 12.87
C GLU A 49 -15.36 -13.16 12.49
N LYS A 50 -15.14 -13.61 11.24
CA LYS A 50 -13.80 -13.94 10.73
C LYS A 50 -12.92 -12.71 10.62
N THR A 51 -13.49 -11.55 10.40
CA THR A 51 -12.74 -10.29 10.25
C THR A 51 -12.06 -9.82 11.54
N ASN A 52 -12.53 -10.31 12.69
CA ASN A 52 -11.90 -10.09 14.01
C ASN A 52 -10.93 -11.22 14.40
N TYR A 53 -10.75 -12.23 13.56
CA TYR A 53 -9.86 -13.34 13.86
C TYR A 53 -8.39 -12.91 13.86
N ARG A 54 -7.62 -13.48 14.80
CA ARG A 54 -6.15 -13.38 14.89
C ARG A 54 -5.59 -14.79 14.79
N TYR A 55 -4.67 -15.05 13.89
CA TYR A 55 -4.09 -16.39 13.74
C TYR A 55 -3.13 -16.78 14.88
N ALA A 56 -2.68 -15.81 15.69
CA ALA A 56 -1.89 -16.05 16.89
C ALA A 56 -2.00 -14.86 17.86
N PRO A 57 -1.68 -15.04 19.16
CA PRO A 57 -1.66 -13.95 20.13
C PRO A 57 -0.76 -12.79 19.68
N GLY A 58 -1.22 -11.56 19.84
CA GLY A 58 -0.47 -10.34 19.48
C GLY A 58 -0.38 -10.05 17.98
N LYS A 59 -1.01 -10.85 17.12
CA LYS A 59 -1.12 -10.58 15.68
C LYS A 59 -2.34 -9.69 15.40
N TRP A 60 -2.31 -9.01 14.27
CA TRP A 60 -3.40 -8.17 13.79
C TRP A 60 -4.63 -9.00 13.43
N THR A 61 -5.80 -8.41 13.54
CA THR A 61 -7.01 -8.91 12.91
C THR A 61 -7.00 -8.60 11.42
N ILE A 62 -7.95 -9.17 10.67
CA ILE A 62 -8.15 -8.77 9.26
C ILE A 62 -8.49 -7.27 9.19
N ARG A 63 -9.30 -6.73 10.10
CA ARG A 63 -9.64 -5.30 10.16
C ARG A 63 -8.42 -4.43 10.42
N ASP A 64 -7.56 -4.81 11.39
CA ASP A 64 -6.29 -4.11 11.64
C ASP A 64 -5.41 -4.08 10.39
N MET A 65 -5.34 -5.19 9.65
CA MET A 65 -4.55 -5.30 8.42
C MET A 65 -5.10 -4.41 7.30
N LEU A 66 -6.42 -4.37 7.10
CA LEU A 66 -7.05 -3.52 6.10
C LEU A 66 -6.79 -2.03 6.38
N VAL A 67 -6.93 -1.59 7.63
CA VAL A 67 -6.64 -0.20 8.01
C VAL A 67 -5.16 0.10 7.88
N HIS A 68 -4.26 -0.84 8.26
CA HIS A 68 -2.82 -0.68 8.05
C HIS A 68 -2.47 -0.49 6.57
N MET A 69 -3.09 -1.25 5.67
CA MET A 69 -2.85 -1.08 4.23
C MET A 69 -3.30 0.31 3.74
N ALA A 70 -4.46 0.78 4.16
CA ALA A 70 -4.96 2.10 3.81
C ALA A 70 -4.07 3.24 4.35
N ASP A 71 -3.63 3.13 5.60
CA ASP A 71 -2.76 4.12 6.23
C ASP A 71 -1.38 4.16 5.58
N THR A 72 -0.79 2.99 5.31
CA THR A 72 0.51 2.89 4.64
C THR A 72 0.44 3.48 3.22
N GLU A 73 -0.65 3.25 2.50
CA GLU A 73 -0.87 3.83 1.17
C GLU A 73 -0.91 5.36 1.22
N ARG A 74 -1.60 5.95 2.21
CA ARG A 74 -1.59 7.41 2.43
C ARG A 74 -0.18 7.95 2.66
N ILE A 75 0.61 7.27 3.48
CA ILE A 75 2.01 7.65 3.73
C ILE A 75 2.85 7.56 2.45
N PHE A 76 2.73 6.49 1.69
CA PHE A 76 3.45 6.32 0.43
C PHE A 76 3.06 7.40 -0.59
N VAL A 77 1.77 7.66 -0.77
CA VAL A 77 1.29 8.69 -1.70
C VAL A 77 1.73 10.09 -1.26
N TYR A 78 1.71 10.40 0.04
CA TYR A 78 2.23 11.66 0.56
C TYR A 78 3.72 11.85 0.22
N ARG A 79 4.53 10.82 0.40
CA ARG A 79 5.96 10.85 0.03
C ARG A 79 6.15 11.03 -1.47
N ALA A 80 5.43 10.25 -2.27
CA ALA A 80 5.46 10.36 -3.73
C ALA A 80 5.03 11.75 -4.22
N LEU A 81 4.00 12.35 -3.61
CA LEU A 81 3.55 13.71 -3.90
C LEU A 81 4.69 14.71 -3.68
N ARG A 82 5.29 14.71 -2.51
CA ARG A 82 6.35 15.66 -2.16
C ARG A 82 7.54 15.55 -3.11
N PHE A 83 8.04 14.34 -3.32
CA PHE A 83 9.19 14.12 -4.21
C PHE A 83 8.85 14.40 -5.68
N SER A 84 7.65 14.06 -6.14
CA SER A 84 7.20 14.38 -7.50
C SER A 84 7.11 15.88 -7.79
N ARG A 85 6.95 16.71 -6.77
CA ARG A 85 6.94 18.18 -6.86
C ARG A 85 8.32 18.80 -6.63
N GLY A 86 9.38 17.97 -6.52
CA GLY A 86 10.75 18.44 -6.33
C GLY A 86 11.09 18.83 -4.88
N ASP A 87 10.28 18.43 -3.92
CA ASP A 87 10.59 18.62 -2.50
C ASP A 87 11.58 17.54 -2.05
N GLU A 88 12.79 17.96 -1.70
CA GLU A 88 13.88 17.08 -1.27
C GLU A 88 13.97 16.93 0.26
N THR A 89 13.02 17.48 1.02
CA THR A 89 12.99 17.35 2.48
C THR A 89 12.97 15.88 2.87
N ALA A 90 13.91 15.46 3.73
CA ALA A 90 13.91 14.10 4.26
C ALA A 90 12.66 13.85 5.11
N LEU A 91 11.91 12.80 4.77
CA LEU A 91 10.68 12.45 5.45
C LEU A 91 10.91 11.30 6.43
N PRO A 92 10.34 11.39 7.65
CA PRO A 92 10.52 10.36 8.66
C PRO A 92 9.82 9.05 8.32
N GLY A 93 10.20 7.98 9.01
CA GLY A 93 9.41 6.76 9.13
C GLY A 93 8.18 6.97 10.01
N PHE A 94 7.38 5.93 10.15
CA PHE A 94 6.25 5.90 11.07
C PHE A 94 6.20 4.56 11.81
N ASN A 95 5.55 4.55 12.98
CA ASN A 95 5.38 3.34 13.78
C ASN A 95 4.04 2.68 13.43
N GLU A 96 4.08 1.67 12.58
CA GLU A 96 2.88 0.95 12.12
C GLU A 96 2.10 0.27 13.24
N LYS A 97 2.78 -0.20 14.31
CA LYS A 97 2.13 -0.82 15.46
C LYS A 97 1.33 0.21 16.26
N LEU A 98 1.93 1.38 16.49
CA LEU A 98 1.26 2.49 17.14
C LEU A 98 0.04 2.96 16.34
N PHE A 99 0.17 3.03 15.01
CA PHE A 99 -0.95 3.38 14.13
C PHE A 99 -2.08 2.37 14.24
N ALA A 100 -1.79 1.07 14.14
CA ALA A 100 -2.78 0.02 14.26
C ALA A 100 -3.49 0.04 15.64
N GLU A 101 -2.75 0.29 16.72
CA GLU A 101 -3.30 0.40 18.07
C GLU A 101 -4.29 1.56 18.19
N HIS A 102 -3.97 2.73 17.62
CA HIS A 102 -4.80 3.93 17.73
C HIS A 102 -5.88 4.03 16.63
N ALA A 103 -5.82 3.20 15.60
CA ALA A 103 -6.80 3.19 14.53
C ALA A 103 -8.16 2.64 14.95
N LEU A 104 -8.22 1.89 16.06
CA LEU A 104 -9.45 1.28 16.61
C LEU A 104 -10.25 0.50 15.55
N ALA A 105 -9.54 -0.20 14.66
CA ALA A 105 -10.14 -0.88 13.51
C ALA A 105 -11.23 -1.89 13.92
N ASN A 106 -11.07 -2.53 15.07
CA ASN A 106 -12.00 -3.54 15.57
C ASN A 106 -13.31 -2.95 16.14
N GLU A 107 -13.40 -1.63 16.31
CA GLU A 107 -14.62 -0.90 16.67
C GLU A 107 -15.43 -0.45 15.46
N ARG A 108 -14.94 -0.73 14.25
CA ARG A 108 -15.55 -0.31 12.98
C ARG A 108 -16.16 -1.49 12.23
N TYR A 109 -17.19 -1.24 11.44
CA TYR A 109 -17.71 -2.24 10.50
C TYR A 109 -16.72 -2.49 9.36
N THR A 110 -16.57 -3.76 8.99
CA THR A 110 -15.65 -4.16 7.92
C THR A 110 -15.95 -3.44 6.60
N GLU A 111 -17.23 -3.29 6.25
CA GLU A 111 -17.64 -2.60 5.02
C GLU A 111 -17.25 -1.12 5.01
N ASP A 112 -17.23 -0.43 6.16
CA ASP A 112 -16.77 0.96 6.24
C ASP A 112 -15.26 1.06 6.03
N ILE A 113 -14.49 0.09 6.53
CA ILE A 113 -13.04 0.00 6.31
C ILE A 113 -12.73 -0.27 4.83
N LEU A 114 -13.42 -1.22 4.20
CA LEU A 114 -13.28 -1.51 2.77
C LEU A 114 -13.59 -0.28 1.92
N ARG A 115 -14.69 0.40 2.20
CA ARG A 115 -15.08 1.63 1.49
C ARG A 115 -14.04 2.74 1.63
N GLU A 116 -13.45 2.90 2.83
CA GLU A 116 -12.36 3.83 3.04
C GLU A 116 -11.15 3.46 2.20
N PHE A 117 -10.72 2.20 2.23
CA PHE A 117 -9.56 1.75 1.48
C PHE A 117 -9.75 1.93 -0.03
N SER A 118 -10.93 1.59 -0.57
CA SER A 118 -11.22 1.81 -1.99
C SER A 118 -11.12 3.27 -2.39
N ARG A 119 -11.64 4.19 -1.57
CA ARG A 119 -11.52 5.63 -1.83
C ARG A 119 -10.08 6.14 -1.76
N VAL A 120 -9.27 5.61 -0.84
CA VAL A 120 -7.83 5.90 -0.79
C VAL A 120 -7.17 5.43 -2.07
N ARG A 121 -7.45 4.20 -2.53
CA ARG A 121 -6.93 3.63 -3.76
C ARG A 121 -7.33 4.44 -5.00
N GLU A 122 -8.59 4.83 -5.12
CA GLU A 122 -9.07 5.69 -6.21
C GLU A 122 -8.29 7.02 -6.26
N ALA A 123 -8.12 7.68 -5.12
CA ALA A 123 -7.33 8.91 -5.04
C ALA A 123 -5.85 8.68 -5.37
N SER A 124 -5.27 7.55 -4.95
CA SER A 124 -3.90 7.16 -5.27
C SER A 124 -3.70 6.95 -6.77
N ILE A 125 -4.62 6.23 -7.42
CA ILE A 125 -4.59 6.00 -8.87
C ILE A 125 -4.67 7.32 -9.61
N ALA A 126 -5.63 8.19 -9.29
CA ALA A 126 -5.79 9.49 -9.91
C ALA A 126 -4.51 10.36 -9.78
N PHE A 127 -3.86 10.31 -8.63
CA PHE A 127 -2.57 10.99 -8.43
C PHE A 127 -1.48 10.39 -9.33
N VAL A 128 -1.33 9.06 -9.34
CA VAL A 128 -0.28 8.38 -10.11
C VAL A 128 -0.48 8.60 -11.63
N GLU A 129 -1.72 8.60 -12.12
CA GLU A 129 -2.05 8.92 -13.51
C GLU A 129 -1.61 10.31 -13.94
N SER A 130 -1.57 11.26 -12.99
CA SER A 130 -1.15 12.64 -13.26
C SER A 130 0.37 12.83 -13.39
N LEU A 131 1.16 11.80 -13.08
CA LEU A 131 2.62 11.89 -13.05
C LEU A 131 3.23 11.75 -14.45
N SER A 132 4.19 12.61 -14.76
CA SER A 132 5.06 12.42 -15.93
C SER A 132 6.17 11.40 -15.62
N ASP A 133 6.81 10.89 -16.68
CA ASP A 133 7.98 10.01 -16.51
C ASP A 133 9.14 10.73 -15.78
N GLU A 134 9.32 12.01 -16.04
CA GLU A 134 10.27 12.85 -15.29
C GLU A 134 9.95 12.86 -13.79
N ALA A 135 8.67 13.08 -13.43
CA ALA A 135 8.23 13.11 -12.04
C ALA A 135 8.42 11.73 -11.36
N LEU A 136 8.16 10.63 -12.09
CA LEU A 136 8.41 9.28 -11.58
C LEU A 136 9.88 9.01 -11.27
N ASN A 137 10.81 9.67 -11.96
CA ASN A 137 12.26 9.47 -11.75
C ASN A 137 12.85 10.42 -10.69
N ARG A 138 12.09 11.38 -10.16
CA ARG A 138 12.54 12.21 -9.05
C ARG A 138 12.74 11.40 -7.79
N LYS A 139 13.70 11.82 -6.97
CA LYS A 139 14.14 11.09 -5.77
C LYS A 139 14.03 11.96 -4.53
N GLY A 140 13.90 11.31 -3.40
CA GLY A 140 13.97 11.92 -2.08
C GLY A 140 14.45 10.90 -1.05
N THR A 141 14.47 11.30 0.21
CA THR A 141 14.82 10.42 1.33
C THR A 141 13.60 10.18 2.19
N ALA A 142 13.24 8.93 2.36
CA ALA A 142 12.14 8.52 3.24
C ALA A 142 12.59 7.40 4.17
N ASN A 143 12.31 7.53 5.46
CA ASN A 143 12.70 6.56 6.48
C ASN A 143 14.21 6.24 6.45
N GLY A 144 15.04 7.24 6.13
CA GLY A 144 16.49 7.10 6.05
C GLY A 144 17.03 6.48 4.76
N TYR A 145 16.17 6.15 3.79
CA TYR A 145 16.57 5.53 2.52
C TYR A 145 16.33 6.46 1.34
N PRO A 146 17.26 6.51 0.36
CA PRO A 146 17.00 7.16 -0.92
C PRO A 146 15.98 6.34 -1.70
N VAL A 147 14.93 6.98 -2.20
CA VAL A 147 13.85 6.33 -2.96
C VAL A 147 13.38 7.23 -4.10
N SER A 148 13.05 6.64 -5.25
CA SER A 148 12.40 7.36 -6.33
C SER A 148 10.88 7.36 -6.15
N VAL A 149 10.20 8.29 -6.79
CA VAL A 149 8.73 8.29 -6.91
C VAL A 149 8.28 6.98 -7.56
N ARG A 150 8.99 6.52 -8.60
CA ARG A 150 8.72 5.24 -9.29
C ARG A 150 8.75 4.06 -8.31
N LEU A 151 9.76 3.99 -7.45
CA LEU A 151 9.83 2.95 -6.42
C LEU A 151 8.62 3.03 -5.48
N ILE A 152 8.29 4.23 -4.99
CA ILE A 152 7.18 4.41 -4.04
C ILE A 152 5.84 3.99 -4.65
N VAL A 153 5.53 4.37 -5.89
CA VAL A 153 4.25 3.99 -6.52
C VAL A 153 4.16 2.48 -6.78
N ASN A 154 5.28 1.82 -7.06
CA ASN A 154 5.32 0.35 -7.14
C ASN A 154 5.09 -0.31 -5.76
N LEU A 155 5.49 0.33 -4.66
CA LEU A 155 5.20 -0.16 -3.30
C LEU A 155 3.71 -0.18 -2.99
N LEU A 156 2.87 0.66 -3.62
CA LEU A 156 1.41 0.63 -3.45
C LEU A 156 0.84 -0.76 -3.77
N TYR A 157 1.32 -1.37 -4.86
CA TYR A 157 0.94 -2.73 -5.22
C TYR A 157 1.67 -3.77 -4.37
N GLY A 158 3.00 -3.68 -4.28
CA GLY A 158 3.82 -4.70 -3.65
C GLY A 158 3.50 -4.90 -2.17
N HIS A 159 3.27 -3.82 -1.43
CA HIS A 159 2.85 -3.87 -0.02
C HIS A 159 1.44 -4.48 0.12
N HIS A 160 0.48 -4.06 -0.70
CA HIS A 160 -0.86 -4.62 -0.71
C HIS A 160 -0.83 -6.13 -1.00
N LYS A 161 -0.11 -6.54 -2.06
CA LYS A 161 0.01 -7.95 -2.45
C LYS A 161 0.65 -8.82 -1.35
N HIS A 162 1.65 -8.27 -0.65
CA HIS A 162 2.25 -8.93 0.50
C HIS A 162 1.20 -9.24 1.59
N HIS A 163 0.40 -8.25 1.98
CA HIS A 163 -0.62 -8.44 3.00
C HIS A 163 -1.78 -9.33 2.53
N LEU A 164 -2.16 -9.25 1.27
CA LEU A 164 -3.17 -10.15 0.69
C LEU A 164 -2.69 -11.62 0.71
N ASN A 165 -1.40 -11.86 0.44
CA ASN A 165 -0.81 -13.19 0.56
C ASN A 165 -0.81 -13.67 2.02
N ILE A 166 -0.41 -12.84 2.98
CA ILE A 166 -0.48 -13.17 4.42
C ILE A 166 -1.92 -13.52 4.82
N LEU A 167 -2.89 -12.74 4.35
CA LEU A 167 -4.31 -12.98 4.63
C LEU A 167 -4.71 -14.38 4.15
N ARG A 168 -4.34 -14.75 2.94
CA ARG A 168 -4.63 -16.08 2.37
C ARG A 168 -3.92 -17.23 3.07
N GLU A 169 -2.66 -17.03 3.45
CA GLU A 169 -1.82 -18.06 4.03
C GLU A 169 -2.07 -18.29 5.53
N ARG A 170 -2.52 -17.27 6.26
CA ARG A 170 -2.59 -17.30 7.73
C ARG A 170 -3.99 -17.19 8.31
N TYR A 171 -4.91 -16.56 7.57
CA TYR A 171 -6.26 -16.29 8.09
C TYR A 171 -7.35 -17.14 7.44
N LEU A 172 -7.09 -17.72 6.26
CA LEU A 172 -8.03 -18.57 5.52
C LEU A 172 -7.59 -20.02 5.54
#